data_3ecd7b3593ef57392506567eeef0deae
#
_entry.id   3ecd7b3593ef57392506567eeef0deae
#
_cell.length_a   1.000
_cell.length_b   1.000
_cell.length_c   1.000
_cell.angle_alpha   90.00
_cell.angle_beta   90.00
_cell.angle_gamma   90.00
#
_symmetry.space_group_name_H-M   'P 1'
#
loop_
_entity.id
_entity.type
_entity.pdbx_description
1 polymer ?
#
loop_
_entity_poly.entity_id
_entity_poly.type
_entity_poly.pdbx_seq_one_letter_code
_entity_poly.pdbx_strand_id
1 'polypeptide(L)'
;VTLAESLQQEDGTYVRSYPNGNLAAHVVGYVSQQYGTTAIESVMNDTLTGSKDYSSWNNAIASLAGQTQPGNTAKLTIDSRIQTAAEQALKGFKGAVVVIDPRTGAVLACASSPTYDNTNIDALLQTGGGEDGSMYNRAMDALYTPGSTFKVVTLSAAL
;
A
#
# COMPACT_ATOMS: atom_id res chain seq x y z
N VAL A 1 -11.74 -8.00 -0.13
CA VAL A 1 -12.02 -6.65 -0.65
C VAL A 1 -10.91 -6.26 -1.61
N THR A 2 -11.26 -5.70 -2.76
CA THR A 2 -10.31 -5.17 -3.75
C THR A 2 -9.83 -3.79 -3.30
N LEU A 3 -8.55 -3.64 -3.01
CA LEU A 3 -7.97 -2.36 -2.58
C LEU A 3 -7.51 -1.51 -3.76
N ALA A 4 -7.01 -2.17 -4.81
CA ALA A 4 -6.58 -1.53 -6.05
C ALA A 4 -6.82 -2.48 -7.23
N GLU A 5 -7.22 -1.93 -8.37
CA GLU A 5 -7.46 -2.67 -9.61
C GLU A 5 -7.11 -1.83 -10.83
N SER A 6 -6.84 -2.49 -11.96
CA SER A 6 -6.61 -1.84 -13.24
C SER A 6 -7.86 -1.96 -14.09
N LEU A 7 -8.43 -0.82 -14.49
CA LEU A 7 -9.62 -0.73 -15.32
C LEU A 7 -9.20 -0.41 -16.76
N GLN A 8 -9.67 -1.23 -17.72
CA GLN A 8 -9.44 -0.98 -19.12
C GLN A 8 -10.38 0.14 -19.61
N GLN A 9 -9.82 1.11 -20.30
CA GLN A 9 -10.56 2.20 -20.94
C GLN A 9 -10.99 1.80 -22.36
N GLU A 10 -11.88 2.57 -22.96
CA GLU A 10 -12.38 2.33 -24.32
C GLU A 10 -11.29 2.40 -25.40
N ASP A 11 -10.22 3.15 -25.15
CA ASP A 11 -9.04 3.29 -26.01
C ASP A 11 -8.02 2.14 -25.86
N GLY A 12 -8.33 1.15 -24.99
CA GLY A 12 -7.46 0.01 -24.68
C GLY A 12 -6.37 0.28 -23.65
N THR A 13 -6.25 1.51 -23.14
CA THR A 13 -5.35 1.84 -22.03
C THR A 13 -5.89 1.35 -20.70
N TYR A 14 -5.03 1.28 -19.68
CA TYR A 14 -5.41 0.88 -18.32
C TYR A 14 -5.20 2.05 -17.36
N VAL A 15 -6.20 2.28 -16.52
CA VAL A 15 -6.14 3.25 -15.43
C VAL A 15 -6.21 2.53 -14.09
N ARG A 16 -5.36 2.93 -13.15
CA ARG A 16 -5.37 2.38 -11.80
C ARG A 16 -6.52 2.99 -11.00
N SER A 17 -7.31 2.14 -10.36
CA SER A 17 -8.47 2.52 -9.55
C SER A 17 -8.33 1.98 -8.14
N TYR A 18 -8.83 2.74 -7.17
CA TYR A 18 -8.86 2.39 -5.75
C TYR A 18 -10.30 2.39 -5.26
N PRO A 19 -11.06 1.29 -5.47
CA PRO A 19 -12.52 1.25 -5.29
C PRO A 19 -12.97 1.46 -3.84
N ASN A 20 -12.07 1.31 -2.87
CA ASN A 20 -12.33 1.56 -1.46
C ASN A 20 -11.71 2.89 -0.97
N GLY A 21 -11.43 3.81 -1.87
CA GLY A 21 -10.86 5.12 -1.55
C GLY A 21 -9.54 5.01 -0.80
N ASN A 22 -9.40 5.76 0.28
CA ASN A 22 -8.18 5.83 1.08
C ASN A 22 -7.96 4.66 2.05
N LEU A 23 -8.78 3.60 2.01
CA LEU A 23 -8.59 2.43 2.87
C LEU A 23 -7.22 1.80 2.62
N ALA A 24 -6.42 1.69 3.67
CA ALA A 24 -5.05 1.19 3.63
C ALA A 24 -4.12 1.96 2.66
N ALA A 25 -4.35 3.26 2.42
CA ALA A 25 -3.60 4.05 1.45
C ALA A 25 -2.08 3.97 1.64
N HIS A 26 -1.59 4.01 2.90
CA HIS A 26 -0.16 3.89 3.20
C HIS A 26 0.42 2.48 2.95
N VAL A 27 -0.42 1.45 2.91
CA VAL A 27 -0.01 0.07 2.59
C VAL A 27 -0.02 -0.15 1.09
N VAL A 28 -1.13 0.21 0.45
CA VAL A 28 -1.32 0.07 -1.00
C VAL A 28 -0.38 0.98 -1.76
N GLY A 29 -0.32 2.25 -1.38
CA GLY A 29 0.38 3.29 -2.09
C GLY A 29 -0.46 3.88 -3.21
N TYR A 30 0.21 4.46 -4.18
CA TYR A 30 -0.40 5.06 -5.37
C TYR A 30 0.45 4.81 -6.61
N VAL A 31 -0.19 5.00 -7.76
CA VAL A 31 0.45 5.04 -9.08
C VAL A 31 0.19 6.40 -9.70
N SER A 32 1.23 7.13 -10.01
CA SER A 32 1.20 8.41 -10.72
C SER A 32 2.17 8.39 -11.89
N GLN A 33 1.77 8.91 -13.03
CA GLN A 33 2.67 9.05 -14.18
C GLN A 33 3.74 10.11 -13.95
N GLN A 34 3.44 11.13 -13.14
CA GLN A 34 4.35 12.25 -12.88
C GLN A 34 5.23 12.00 -11.65
N TYR A 35 4.68 11.39 -10.59
CA TYR A 35 5.34 11.25 -9.28
C TYR A 35 5.78 9.81 -8.97
N GLY A 36 5.53 8.87 -9.91
CA GLY A 36 5.92 7.47 -9.75
C GLY A 36 4.97 6.65 -8.89
N THR A 37 5.50 5.58 -8.31
CA THR A 37 4.74 4.61 -7.53
C THR A 37 5.31 4.46 -6.12
N THR A 38 4.46 4.11 -5.15
CA THR A 38 4.88 3.96 -3.74
C THR A 38 4.34 2.67 -3.12
N ALA A 39 4.88 2.29 -1.96
CA ALA A 39 4.45 1.16 -1.13
C ALA A 39 4.29 -0.14 -1.94
N ILE A 40 3.18 -0.88 -1.79
CA ILE A 40 2.95 -2.16 -2.48
C ILE A 40 2.90 -1.98 -4.00
N GLU A 41 2.34 -0.87 -4.51
CA GLU A 41 2.33 -0.58 -5.95
C GLU A 41 3.75 -0.50 -6.53
N SER A 42 4.70 0.03 -5.75
CA SER A 42 6.11 0.09 -6.14
C SER A 42 6.83 -1.25 -5.96
N VAL A 43 6.76 -1.83 -4.75
CA VAL A 43 7.51 -3.05 -4.39
C VAL A 43 7.08 -4.26 -5.22
N MET A 44 5.79 -4.34 -5.55
CA MET A 44 5.22 -5.44 -6.32
C MET A 44 4.98 -5.09 -7.79
N ASN A 45 5.51 -3.97 -8.28
CA ASN A 45 5.26 -3.48 -9.63
C ASN A 45 5.52 -4.55 -10.70
N ASP A 46 6.65 -5.26 -10.61
CA ASP A 46 6.99 -6.33 -11.57
C ASP A 46 5.97 -7.49 -11.56
N THR A 47 5.39 -7.78 -10.40
CA THR A 47 4.34 -8.80 -10.28
C THR A 47 3.02 -8.27 -10.83
N LEU A 48 2.66 -7.05 -10.44
CA LEU A 48 1.39 -6.42 -10.83
C LEU A 48 1.33 -6.13 -12.34
N THR A 49 2.47 -5.86 -12.97
CA THR A 49 2.57 -5.64 -14.43
C THR A 49 2.82 -6.93 -15.22
N GLY A 50 3.07 -8.06 -14.54
CA GLY A 50 3.46 -9.32 -15.20
C GLY A 50 4.87 -9.32 -15.79
N SER A 51 5.70 -8.30 -15.51
CA SER A 51 7.03 -8.15 -16.10
C SER A 51 8.02 -9.27 -15.71
N LYS A 52 7.81 -9.93 -14.57
CA LYS A 52 8.60 -11.10 -14.15
C LYS A 52 8.36 -12.36 -14.97
N ASP A 53 7.23 -12.43 -15.67
CA ASP A 53 6.86 -13.61 -16.45
C ASP A 53 7.48 -13.63 -17.86
N TYR A 54 8.35 -12.65 -18.19
CA TYR A 54 9.09 -12.59 -19.46
C TYR A 54 10.08 -13.75 -19.70
N SER A 55 10.25 -14.64 -18.75
CA SER A 55 11.11 -15.82 -18.93
C SER A 55 10.52 -16.89 -19.84
N SER A 56 9.25 -16.78 -20.21
CA SER A 56 8.62 -17.70 -21.15
C SER A 56 8.75 -17.16 -22.59
N TRP A 57 9.28 -17.98 -23.49
CA TRP A 57 9.40 -17.70 -24.92
C TRP A 57 8.05 -17.31 -25.56
N ASN A 58 6.96 -17.85 -25.03
CA ASN A 58 5.60 -17.50 -25.45
C ASN A 58 5.21 -16.04 -25.12
N ASN A 59 5.71 -15.51 -24.00
CA ASN A 59 5.45 -14.15 -23.58
C ASN A 59 6.23 -13.14 -24.44
N ALA A 60 7.44 -13.51 -24.86
CA ALA A 60 8.21 -12.69 -25.81
C ALA A 60 7.50 -12.61 -27.16
N ILE A 61 6.90 -13.70 -27.65
CA ILE A 61 6.15 -13.71 -28.92
C ILE A 61 4.86 -12.90 -28.77
N ALA A 62 4.13 -13.00 -27.65
CA ALA A 62 2.91 -12.25 -27.41
C ALA A 62 3.18 -10.73 -27.35
N SER A 63 4.27 -10.33 -26.74
CA SER A 63 4.74 -8.94 -26.70
C SER A 63 5.07 -8.40 -28.11
N LEU A 64 5.73 -9.20 -28.94
CA LEU A 64 6.00 -8.84 -30.35
C LEU A 64 4.73 -8.75 -31.20
N ALA A 65 3.67 -9.47 -30.80
CA ALA A 65 2.34 -9.43 -31.44
C ALA A 65 1.47 -8.25 -30.94
N GLY A 66 2.01 -7.38 -30.08
CA GLY A 66 1.28 -6.24 -29.51
C GLY A 66 0.19 -6.64 -28.48
N GLN A 67 0.23 -7.88 -27.97
CA GLN A 67 -0.70 -8.32 -26.94
C GLN A 67 -0.19 -7.82 -25.57
N THR A 68 -1.01 -7.04 -24.87
CA THR A 68 -0.77 -6.65 -23.48
C THR A 68 -0.92 -7.87 -22.57
N GLN A 69 0.13 -8.16 -21.79
CA GLN A 69 0.09 -9.22 -20.79
C GLN A 69 -0.82 -8.80 -19.62
N PRO A 70 -1.71 -9.68 -19.16
CA PRO A 70 -2.45 -9.42 -17.93
C PRO A 70 -1.49 -9.39 -16.74
N GLY A 71 -1.63 -8.40 -15.89
CA GLY A 71 -0.90 -8.33 -14.62
C GLY A 71 -1.36 -9.42 -13.65
N ASN A 72 -0.51 -9.72 -12.68
CA ASN A 72 -0.81 -10.67 -11.62
C ASN A 72 -1.48 -10.01 -10.42
N THR A 73 -2.23 -10.79 -9.65
CA THR A 73 -2.89 -10.31 -8.43
C THR A 73 -2.00 -10.50 -7.22
N ALA A 74 -1.81 -9.44 -6.44
CA ALA A 74 -1.18 -9.49 -5.13
C ALA A 74 -2.26 -9.65 -4.04
N LYS A 75 -2.19 -10.73 -3.25
CA LYS A 75 -3.07 -10.94 -2.11
C LYS A 75 -2.36 -10.55 -0.83
N LEU A 76 -2.90 -9.54 -0.13
CA LEU A 76 -2.38 -9.08 1.14
C LEU A 76 -3.02 -9.83 2.33
N THR A 77 -2.35 -9.80 3.47
CA THR A 77 -2.86 -10.33 4.74
C THR A 77 -3.79 -9.35 5.47
N ILE A 78 -3.91 -8.12 4.98
CA ILE A 78 -4.75 -7.08 5.56
C ILE A 78 -6.22 -7.53 5.57
N ASP A 79 -6.84 -7.52 6.76
CA ASP A 79 -8.29 -7.68 6.91
C ASP A 79 -8.93 -6.28 6.86
N SER A 80 -9.79 -6.05 5.87
CA SER A 80 -10.39 -4.74 5.63
C SER A 80 -11.22 -4.23 6.82
N ARG A 81 -11.83 -5.12 7.61
CA ARG A 81 -12.62 -4.75 8.78
C ARG A 81 -11.72 -4.27 9.91
N ILE A 82 -10.60 -4.97 10.14
CA ILE A 82 -9.61 -4.60 11.17
C ILE A 82 -8.90 -3.31 10.75
N GLN A 83 -8.54 -3.18 9.47
CA GLN A 83 -7.94 -1.97 8.92
C GLN A 83 -8.87 -0.75 9.09
N THR A 84 -10.14 -0.90 8.72
CA THR A 84 -11.14 0.17 8.89
C THR A 84 -11.29 0.58 10.37
N ALA A 85 -11.35 -0.39 11.28
CA ALA A 85 -11.44 -0.11 12.71
C ALA A 85 -10.20 0.63 13.23
N ALA A 86 -9.00 0.24 12.78
CA ALA A 86 -7.75 0.89 13.14
C ALA A 86 -7.69 2.34 12.63
N GLU A 87 -8.09 2.59 11.38
CA GLU A 87 -8.14 3.94 10.81
C GLU A 87 -9.19 4.83 11.52
N GLN A 88 -10.35 4.27 11.84
CA GLN A 88 -11.37 4.99 12.60
C GLN A 88 -10.89 5.35 14.02
N ALA A 89 -10.18 4.45 14.69
CA ALA A 89 -9.61 4.69 16.02
C ALA A 89 -8.53 5.79 16.01
N LEU A 90 -7.83 5.97 14.88
CA LEU A 90 -6.82 7.02 14.71
C LEU A 90 -7.41 8.37 14.31
N LYS A 91 -8.69 8.45 13.99
CA LYS A 91 -9.30 9.69 13.50
C LYS A 91 -9.14 10.83 14.52
N GLY A 92 -8.51 11.92 14.07
CA GLY A 92 -8.22 13.08 14.92
C GLY A 92 -6.92 13.01 15.70
N PHE A 93 -6.19 11.90 15.59
CA PHE A 93 -4.85 11.73 16.21
C PHE A 93 -3.76 11.67 15.12
N LYS A 94 -2.54 12.05 15.50
CA LYS A 94 -1.32 11.78 14.71
C LYS A 94 -0.64 10.56 15.30
N GLY A 95 -0.61 9.45 14.55
CA GLY A 95 -0.04 8.21 15.06
C GLY A 95 -0.22 7.04 14.11
N ALA A 96 0.02 5.84 14.59
CA ALA A 96 -0.12 4.61 13.84
C ALA A 96 -0.72 3.47 14.69
N VAL A 97 -1.39 2.55 14.02
CA VAL A 97 -1.87 1.28 14.60
C VAL A 97 -1.42 0.14 13.70
N VAL A 98 -0.74 -0.84 14.27
CA VAL A 98 -0.37 -2.08 13.59
C VAL A 98 -0.96 -3.26 14.35
N VAL A 99 -1.66 -4.15 13.63
CA VAL A 99 -2.25 -5.37 14.20
C VAL A 99 -1.62 -6.57 13.52
N ILE A 100 -1.03 -7.44 14.32
CA ILE A 100 -0.32 -8.64 13.85
C ILE A 100 -0.93 -9.87 14.52
N ASP A 101 -1.18 -10.94 13.75
CA ASP A 101 -1.50 -12.25 14.31
C ASP A 101 -0.21 -12.88 14.88
N PRO A 102 -0.11 -13.08 16.20
CA PRO A 102 1.12 -13.57 16.82
C PRO A 102 1.47 -15.02 16.46
N ARG A 103 0.52 -15.78 15.92
CA ARG A 103 0.74 -17.19 15.53
C ARG A 103 1.35 -17.32 14.16
N THR A 104 1.02 -16.40 13.26
CA THR A 104 1.40 -16.48 11.84
C THR A 104 2.37 -15.38 11.42
N GLY A 105 2.45 -14.28 12.19
CA GLY A 105 3.16 -13.07 11.83
C GLY A 105 2.42 -12.22 10.78
N ALA A 106 1.20 -12.61 10.39
CA ALA A 106 0.43 -11.89 9.39
C ALA A 106 0.04 -10.49 9.90
N VAL A 107 0.33 -9.46 9.11
CA VAL A 107 -0.13 -8.10 9.37
C VAL A 107 -1.59 -7.98 8.93
N LEU A 108 -2.50 -7.82 9.89
CA LEU A 108 -3.93 -7.73 9.67
C LEU A 108 -4.40 -6.30 9.48
N ALA A 109 -3.70 -5.33 10.06
CA ALA A 109 -3.89 -3.91 9.81
C ALA A 109 -2.57 -3.16 9.97
N CYS A 110 -2.41 -2.10 9.18
CA CYS A 110 -1.30 -1.16 9.26
C CYS A 110 -1.83 0.22 8.86
N ALA A 111 -2.23 1.00 9.87
CA ALA A 111 -2.86 2.30 9.70
C ALA A 111 -1.93 3.42 10.16
N SER A 112 -1.91 4.52 9.42
CA SER A 112 -1.19 5.76 9.74
C SER A 112 -2.15 6.94 9.65
N SER A 113 -2.03 7.90 10.55
CA SER A 113 -2.87 9.10 10.55
C SER A 113 -2.02 10.36 10.81
N PRO A 114 -2.31 11.47 10.11
CA PRO A 114 -3.30 11.63 9.04
C PRO A 114 -2.98 10.75 7.82
N THR A 115 -3.99 10.51 6.99
CA THR A 115 -3.88 9.71 5.75
C THR A 115 -4.21 10.58 4.54
N TYR A 116 -3.95 10.09 3.37
CA TYR A 116 -4.22 10.74 2.09
C TYR A 116 -5.20 9.93 1.24
N ASP A 117 -5.77 10.57 0.24
CA ASP A 117 -6.62 9.92 -0.76
C ASP A 117 -5.76 9.55 -1.98
N ASN A 118 -5.54 8.26 -2.18
CA ASN A 118 -4.76 7.74 -3.30
C ASN A 118 -5.52 7.78 -4.63
N THR A 119 -6.82 8.05 -4.62
CA THR A 119 -7.61 8.22 -5.86
C THR A 119 -7.33 9.56 -6.54
N ASN A 120 -6.85 10.57 -5.82
CA ASN A 120 -6.60 11.91 -6.33
C ASN A 120 -5.19 12.42 -6.01
N ILE A 121 -4.23 11.53 -6.12
CA ILE A 121 -2.85 11.79 -5.69
C ILE A 121 -2.16 12.91 -6.49
N ASP A 122 -2.40 12.98 -7.79
CA ASP A 122 -1.74 13.98 -8.64
C ASP A 122 -2.17 15.40 -8.26
N ALA A 123 -3.46 15.64 -8.01
CA ALA A 123 -3.95 16.93 -7.54
C ALA A 123 -3.44 17.25 -6.13
N LEU A 124 -3.36 16.26 -5.24
CA LEU A 124 -2.80 16.44 -3.91
C LEU A 124 -1.34 16.90 -3.98
N LEU A 125 -0.51 16.22 -4.77
CA LEU A 125 0.92 16.54 -4.88
C LEU A 125 1.19 17.84 -5.62
N GLN A 126 0.37 18.21 -6.62
CA GLN A 126 0.47 19.49 -7.33
C GLN A 126 0.21 20.69 -6.41
N THR A 127 -0.66 20.55 -5.42
CA THR A 127 -0.99 21.62 -4.46
C THR A 127 -0.06 21.65 -3.25
N GLY A 128 1.07 20.93 -3.28
CA GLY A 128 1.96 20.82 -2.11
C GLY A 128 1.39 19.90 -1.02
N GLY A 129 0.51 18.99 -1.40
CA GLY A 129 -0.12 18.06 -0.47
C GLY A 129 0.89 17.20 0.27
N GLY A 130 0.56 16.91 1.54
CA GLY A 130 1.44 16.18 2.44
C GLY A 130 2.23 17.05 3.43
N GLU A 131 2.13 18.38 3.34
CA GLU A 131 2.72 19.28 4.34
C GLU A 131 2.14 19.06 5.76
N ASP A 132 0.90 18.56 5.85
CA ASP A 132 0.26 18.12 7.09
C ASP A 132 0.84 16.79 7.62
N GLY A 133 1.72 16.16 6.85
CA GLY A 133 2.33 14.85 7.12
C GLY A 133 1.40 13.69 6.79
N SER A 134 0.37 13.88 5.95
CA SER A 134 -0.55 12.81 5.51
C SER A 134 0.14 11.77 4.64
N MET A 135 1.19 12.15 3.90
CA MET A 135 1.99 11.24 3.08
C MET A 135 3.00 10.40 3.90
N TYR A 136 3.27 10.79 5.15
CA TYR A 136 4.26 10.12 5.97
C TYR A 136 3.68 8.87 6.64
N ASN A 137 4.25 7.69 6.32
CA ASN A 137 3.83 6.43 6.92
C ASN A 137 4.37 6.27 8.33
N ARG A 138 3.60 6.68 9.33
CA ARG A 138 4.01 6.63 10.73
C ARG A 138 4.16 5.24 11.28
N ALA A 139 3.54 4.25 10.65
CA ALA A 139 3.66 2.85 11.07
C ALA A 139 5.02 2.25 10.68
N MET A 140 5.61 2.72 9.57
CA MET A 140 6.83 2.15 8.98
C MET A 140 8.05 3.05 9.20
N ASP A 141 7.88 4.37 9.10
CA ASP A 141 9.00 5.31 8.98
C ASP A 141 9.20 6.17 10.23
N ALA A 142 8.20 6.25 11.14
CA ALA A 142 8.31 7.09 12.32
C ALA A 142 9.14 6.43 13.43
N LEU A 143 9.95 7.25 14.08
CA LEU A 143 10.70 6.87 15.26
C LEU A 143 10.00 7.41 16.50
N TYR A 144 9.62 6.51 17.41
CA TYR A 144 8.99 6.85 18.68
C TYR A 144 9.85 6.38 19.85
N THR A 145 9.90 7.19 20.91
CA THR A 145 10.55 6.77 22.16
C THR A 145 9.69 5.67 22.82
N PRO A 146 10.21 4.45 23.00
CA PRO A 146 9.43 3.31 23.45
C PRO A 146 8.92 3.44 24.89
N GLY A 147 9.59 4.22 25.73
CA GLY A 147 9.23 4.36 27.12
C GLY A 147 9.14 3.01 27.87
N SER A 148 8.07 2.85 28.72
CA SER A 148 7.88 1.61 29.51
C SER A 148 7.63 0.35 28.67
N THR A 149 7.28 0.48 27.39
CA THR A 149 7.12 -0.70 26.52
C THR A 149 8.45 -1.42 26.27
N PHE A 150 9.58 -0.71 26.40
CA PHE A 150 10.90 -1.30 26.29
C PHE A 150 11.28 -2.24 27.46
N LYS A 151 10.53 -2.22 28.56
CA LYS A 151 10.74 -3.12 29.70
C LYS A 151 10.60 -4.60 29.33
N VAL A 152 9.79 -4.92 28.32
CA VAL A 152 9.69 -6.30 27.79
C VAL A 152 11.05 -6.78 27.28
N VAL A 153 11.77 -5.94 26.54
CA VAL A 153 13.13 -6.25 26.03
C VAL A 153 14.11 -6.40 27.18
N THR A 154 14.08 -5.46 28.14
CA THR A 154 14.96 -5.52 29.33
C THR A 154 14.71 -6.77 30.15
N LEU A 155 13.45 -7.16 30.36
CA LEU A 155 13.10 -8.38 31.09
C LEU A 155 13.59 -9.63 30.35
N SER A 156 13.37 -9.70 29.05
CA SER A 156 13.82 -10.85 28.23
C SER A 156 15.35 -11.01 28.20
N ALA A 157 16.07 -9.90 28.36
CA ALA A 157 17.55 -9.92 28.43
C ALA A 157 18.08 -10.31 29.83
N ALA A 158 17.23 -10.25 30.85
CA ALA A 158 17.58 -10.59 32.24
C ALA A 158 17.23 -12.05 32.63
N LEU A 159 16.49 -12.78 31.78
CA LEU A 159 16.14 -14.20 31.92
C LEU A 159 17.14 -15.10 31.19
#